data_04af8cad8c7032227629f5ce53b1a2da
#
_entry.id   04af8cad8c7032227629f5ce53b1a2da
#
_cell.length_a   1.000
_cell.length_b   1.000
_cell.length_c   1.000
_cell.angle_alpha   90.00
_cell.angle_beta   90.00
_cell.angle_gamma   90.00
#
_symmetry.space_group_name_H-M   'P 1'
#
loop_
_entity.id
_entity.type
_entity.pdbx_description
1 polymer ?
#
loop_
_entity_poly.entity_id
_entity_poly.type
_entity_poly.pdbx_seq_one_letter_code
_entity_poly.pdbx_strand_id
1 'polypeptide(L)'
;MTDHIRIEQSDRLITVAFNRPEKRNAITQDMYQAMTDAVNAYAVDDENRALMITADGAGDGAYFTAGNDLQDFAMGPRGENNPPVIQFLHAIKDCPKPLIAAVNGPAIGVGLTLTLHCDLVYAAQSATFSAPFVKLGLVPEAASSLLLPEAIGMAAAMDVFMTGRTLTSEEALRMGLISRMFDDAEFDARARELAMVVANAAPNAMRHAKALVRNRNAEITDRMMAESVHFANQLQSPEFGESVAAMMAKSPAFYP
;
A
#
# COMPACT_ATOMS: atom_id res chain seq x y z
N MET A 1 10.17 14.61 -12.32
CA MET A 1 10.12 13.46 -11.38
C MET A 1 10.25 14.02 -9.97
N THR A 2 9.52 13.49 -9.03
CA THR A 2 9.61 13.89 -7.62
C THR A 2 10.81 13.21 -6.96
N ASP A 3 11.54 13.92 -6.09
CA ASP A 3 12.63 13.36 -5.28
C ASP A 3 12.10 12.52 -4.08
N HIS A 4 10.78 12.53 -3.89
CA HIS A 4 10.11 11.83 -2.79
C HIS A 4 9.89 10.32 -3.06
N ILE A 5 10.19 9.85 -4.26
CA ILE A 5 10.26 8.43 -4.63
C ILE A 5 11.64 8.16 -5.20
N ARG A 6 12.41 7.32 -4.52
CA ARG A 6 13.70 6.85 -5.00
C ARG A 6 13.50 5.53 -5.75
N ILE A 7 14.05 5.44 -6.95
CA ILE A 7 14.02 4.23 -7.77
C ILE A 7 15.46 3.80 -7.99
N GLU A 8 15.75 2.56 -7.60
CA GLU A 8 17.06 1.93 -7.77
C GLU A 8 16.91 0.60 -8.50
N GLN A 9 17.83 0.34 -9.41
CA GLN A 9 17.89 -0.93 -10.14
C GLN A 9 19.23 -1.62 -9.86
N SER A 10 19.18 -2.85 -9.41
CA SER A 10 20.37 -3.68 -9.15
C SER A 10 20.00 -5.15 -9.21
N ASP A 11 20.81 -5.94 -9.94
CA ASP A 11 20.71 -7.41 -9.96
C ASP A 11 19.31 -7.96 -10.32
N ARG A 12 18.65 -7.38 -11.32
CA ARG A 12 17.29 -7.76 -11.78
C ARG A 12 16.17 -7.42 -10.78
N LEU A 13 16.47 -6.61 -9.77
CA LEU A 13 15.54 -6.09 -8.79
C LEU A 13 15.40 -4.59 -8.96
N ILE A 14 14.17 -4.11 -9.09
CA ILE A 14 13.84 -2.70 -8.94
C ILE A 14 13.38 -2.47 -7.50
N THR A 15 13.97 -1.50 -6.84
CA THR A 15 13.52 -1.00 -5.54
C THR A 15 12.89 0.37 -5.73
N VAL A 16 11.63 0.50 -5.31
CA VAL A 16 10.88 1.76 -5.27
C VAL A 16 10.71 2.11 -3.79
N ALA A 17 11.36 3.17 -3.35
CA ALA A 17 11.35 3.56 -1.95
C ALA A 17 10.67 4.92 -1.75
N PHE A 18 9.76 4.98 -0.78
CA PHE A 18 9.26 6.26 -0.27
C PHE A 18 10.40 7.03 0.39
N ASN A 19 10.59 8.29 0.01
CA ASN A 19 11.66 9.17 0.48
C ASN A 19 11.13 10.56 0.84
N ARG A 20 10.20 10.60 1.81
CA ARG A 20 9.59 11.84 2.33
C ARG A 20 9.42 11.75 3.85
N PRO A 21 10.51 11.46 4.59
CA PRO A 21 10.45 11.14 6.02
C PRO A 21 9.88 12.28 6.87
N GLU A 22 10.12 13.54 6.50
CA GLU A 22 9.62 14.74 7.19
C GLU A 22 8.09 14.85 7.18
N LYS A 23 7.42 14.14 6.28
CA LYS A 23 5.96 13.97 6.21
C LYS A 23 5.53 12.53 6.45
N ARG A 24 6.37 11.72 7.12
CA ARG A 24 6.08 10.30 7.40
C ARG A 24 5.71 9.52 6.14
N ASN A 25 6.33 9.85 5.03
CA ASN A 25 6.06 9.27 3.72
C ASN A 25 4.59 9.39 3.28
N ALA A 26 3.88 10.46 3.69
CA ALA A 26 2.54 10.75 3.17
C ALA A 26 2.60 10.94 1.64
N ILE A 27 1.72 10.25 0.92
CA ILE A 27 1.80 10.07 -0.54
C ILE A 27 1.06 11.19 -1.25
N THR A 28 1.77 11.93 -2.10
CA THR A 28 1.21 12.94 -3.00
C THR A 28 0.87 12.36 -4.37
N GLN A 29 0.09 13.10 -5.18
CA GLN A 29 -0.22 12.72 -6.55
C GLN A 29 1.04 12.55 -7.42
N ASP A 30 2.08 13.38 -7.22
CA ASP A 30 3.35 13.25 -7.94
C ASP A 30 4.10 11.96 -7.54
N MET A 31 4.00 11.54 -6.28
CA MET A 31 4.56 10.25 -5.83
C MET A 31 3.79 9.08 -6.44
N TYR A 32 2.46 9.14 -6.49
CA TYR A 32 1.66 8.12 -7.18
C TYR A 32 2.03 8.01 -8.66
N GLN A 33 2.19 9.15 -9.35
CA GLN A 33 2.60 9.14 -10.76
C GLN A 33 3.96 8.48 -10.94
N ALA A 34 4.96 8.83 -10.11
CA ALA A 34 6.28 8.24 -10.18
C ALA A 34 6.27 6.72 -9.93
N MET A 35 5.48 6.26 -8.95
CA MET A 35 5.31 4.83 -8.68
C MET A 35 4.58 4.11 -9.83
N THR A 36 3.56 4.74 -10.41
CA THR A 36 2.84 4.21 -11.59
C THR A 36 3.78 4.00 -12.74
N ASP A 37 4.59 5.02 -13.07
CA ASP A 37 5.56 4.96 -14.16
C ASP A 37 6.59 3.84 -13.93
N ALA A 38 7.08 3.69 -12.69
CA ALA A 38 8.00 2.63 -12.32
C ALA A 38 7.40 1.23 -12.48
N VAL A 39 6.16 1.02 -12.00
CA VAL A 39 5.48 -0.28 -12.12
C VAL A 39 5.16 -0.60 -13.57
N ASN A 40 4.70 0.37 -14.36
CA ASN A 40 4.39 0.17 -15.77
C ASN A 40 5.65 -0.13 -16.60
N ALA A 41 6.75 0.59 -16.36
CA ALA A 41 8.03 0.29 -16.99
C ALA A 41 8.52 -1.12 -16.62
N TYR A 42 8.45 -1.49 -15.33
CA TYR A 42 8.79 -2.82 -14.87
C TYR A 42 7.95 -3.92 -15.50
N ALA A 43 6.66 -3.69 -15.68
CA ALA A 43 5.75 -4.71 -16.22
C ALA A 43 6.16 -5.23 -17.60
N VAL A 44 6.78 -4.37 -18.42
CA VAL A 44 7.22 -4.67 -19.80
C VAL A 44 8.72 -4.89 -19.97
N ASP A 45 9.50 -4.69 -18.90
CA ASP A 45 10.96 -4.86 -18.90
C ASP A 45 11.32 -6.35 -18.75
N ASP A 46 12.09 -6.90 -19.68
CA ASP A 46 12.51 -8.30 -19.63
C ASP A 46 13.76 -8.55 -18.75
N GLU A 47 14.51 -7.53 -18.39
CA GLU A 47 15.72 -7.65 -17.59
C GLU A 47 15.44 -7.74 -16.09
N ASN A 48 14.55 -6.87 -15.59
CA ASN A 48 14.16 -6.86 -14.19
C ASN A 48 13.06 -7.89 -13.92
N ARG A 49 13.18 -8.66 -12.85
CA ARG A 49 12.35 -9.83 -12.57
C ARG A 49 11.57 -9.77 -11.27
N ALA A 50 11.90 -8.81 -10.41
CA ALA A 50 11.15 -8.47 -9.20
C ALA A 50 11.13 -6.96 -9.00
N LEU A 51 10.04 -6.44 -8.42
CA LEU A 51 9.95 -5.06 -7.94
C LEU A 51 9.58 -5.09 -6.46
N MET A 52 10.36 -4.36 -5.66
CA MET A 52 10.16 -4.22 -4.22
C MET A 52 9.80 -2.78 -3.88
N ILE A 53 8.67 -2.59 -3.19
CA ILE A 53 8.23 -1.32 -2.64
C ILE A 53 8.64 -1.28 -1.16
N THR A 54 9.35 -0.23 -0.75
CA THR A 54 9.81 -0.04 0.62
C THR A 54 9.81 1.45 1.00
N ALA A 55 10.43 1.82 2.10
CA ALA A 55 10.67 3.21 2.46
C ALA A 55 12.13 3.42 2.88
N ASP A 56 12.66 4.61 2.59
CA ASP A 56 13.97 5.01 3.07
C ASP A 56 13.90 5.38 4.56
N GLY A 57 14.97 5.07 5.29
CA GLY A 57 15.08 5.25 6.72
C GLY A 57 14.70 3.99 7.52
N ALA A 58 15.39 3.84 8.63
CA ALA A 58 15.19 2.74 9.58
C ALA A 58 15.22 3.29 11.02
N GLY A 59 14.59 2.58 11.96
CA GLY A 59 14.61 2.91 13.39
C GLY A 59 13.41 3.73 13.86
N ASP A 60 13.52 4.24 15.09
CA ASP A 60 12.44 4.94 15.77
C ASP A 60 11.92 6.14 14.97
N GLY A 61 10.63 6.11 14.68
CA GLY A 61 9.95 7.18 13.92
C GLY A 61 9.94 7.01 12.41
N ALA A 62 10.58 5.99 11.85
CA ALA A 62 10.45 5.66 10.42
C ALA A 62 9.02 5.17 10.11
N TYR A 63 8.50 5.57 8.97
CA TYR A 63 7.21 5.14 8.45
C TYR A 63 7.40 4.47 7.10
N PHE A 64 6.70 3.36 6.87
CA PHE A 64 6.52 2.90 5.50
C PHE A 64 5.72 3.96 4.74
N THR A 65 4.50 4.27 5.19
CA THR A 65 3.76 5.48 4.76
C THR A 65 2.61 5.79 5.71
N ALA A 66 2.37 7.07 5.93
CA ALA A 66 1.21 7.56 6.68
C ALA A 66 -0.10 7.57 5.84
N GLY A 67 -0.07 7.06 4.61
CA GLY A 67 -1.19 7.10 3.69
C GLY A 67 -1.19 8.35 2.80
N ASN A 68 -2.36 8.75 2.31
CA ASN A 68 -2.49 9.92 1.45
C ASN A 68 -2.10 11.22 2.17
N ASP A 69 -1.40 12.11 1.48
CA ASP A 69 -1.20 13.48 1.94
C ASP A 69 -2.55 14.22 1.86
N LEU A 70 -3.14 14.50 3.01
CA LEU A 70 -4.48 15.10 3.09
C LEU A 70 -4.54 16.51 2.48
N GLN A 71 -3.44 17.26 2.50
CA GLN A 71 -3.39 18.60 1.90
C GLN A 71 -3.38 18.50 0.37
N ASP A 72 -2.55 17.61 -0.17
CA ASP A 72 -2.51 17.35 -1.62
C ASP A 72 -3.83 16.72 -2.11
N PHE A 73 -4.42 15.86 -1.32
CA PHE A 73 -5.71 15.23 -1.61
C PHE A 73 -6.87 16.22 -1.61
N ALA A 74 -6.87 17.20 -0.70
CA ALA A 74 -7.89 18.25 -0.60
C ALA A 74 -7.86 19.24 -1.79
N MET A 75 -6.75 19.32 -2.53
CA MET A 75 -6.68 20.13 -3.77
C MET A 75 -7.45 19.50 -4.93
N GLY A 76 -8.03 18.34 -4.73
CA GLY A 76 -8.74 17.57 -5.74
C GLY A 76 -7.84 16.77 -6.67
N PRO A 77 -8.41 15.77 -7.36
CA PRO A 77 -7.64 14.88 -8.24
C PRO A 77 -7.12 15.64 -9.46
N ARG A 78 -5.86 15.44 -9.79
CA ARG A 78 -5.31 15.85 -11.08
C ARG A 78 -5.76 14.82 -12.13
N GLY A 79 -6.42 15.30 -13.19
CA GLY A 79 -7.00 14.42 -14.22
C GLY A 79 -8.40 13.94 -13.84
N GLU A 80 -9.42 14.61 -14.36
CA GLU A 80 -10.83 14.47 -13.95
C GLU A 80 -11.37 13.04 -13.95
N ASN A 81 -10.87 12.16 -14.84
CA ASN A 81 -11.40 10.80 -14.99
C ASN A 81 -10.46 9.67 -14.56
N ASN A 82 -9.19 9.95 -14.26
CA ASN A 82 -8.22 8.93 -13.90
C ASN A 82 -7.07 9.52 -13.05
N PRO A 83 -7.32 9.83 -11.78
CA PRO A 83 -6.32 10.42 -10.91
C PRO A 83 -5.12 9.48 -10.68
N PRO A 84 -3.92 10.02 -10.38
CA PRO A 84 -2.70 9.24 -10.21
C PRO A 84 -2.81 8.08 -9.22
N VAL A 85 -3.58 8.25 -8.14
CA VAL A 85 -3.84 7.17 -7.17
C VAL A 85 -4.54 5.98 -7.83
N ILE A 86 -5.56 6.23 -8.66
CA ILE A 86 -6.29 5.16 -9.36
C ILE A 86 -5.39 4.48 -10.39
N GLN A 87 -4.58 5.26 -11.13
CA GLN A 87 -3.60 4.71 -12.07
C GLN A 87 -2.61 3.78 -11.35
N PHE A 88 -2.09 4.18 -10.19
CA PHE A 88 -1.18 3.38 -9.40
C PHE A 88 -1.83 2.06 -8.92
N LEU A 89 -3.04 2.14 -8.37
CA LEU A 89 -3.75 0.96 -7.90
C LEU A 89 -4.02 -0.04 -9.04
N HIS A 90 -4.38 0.45 -10.23
CA HIS A 90 -4.49 -0.41 -11.41
C HIS A 90 -3.14 -0.98 -11.85
N ALA A 91 -2.08 -0.17 -11.84
CA ALA A 91 -0.75 -0.63 -12.23
C ALA A 91 -0.26 -1.79 -11.34
N ILE A 92 -0.39 -1.70 -10.01
CA ILE A 92 0.01 -2.79 -9.10
C ILE A 92 -0.91 -4.00 -9.21
N LYS A 93 -2.22 -3.80 -9.35
CA LYS A 93 -3.21 -4.87 -9.52
C LYS A 93 -2.95 -5.69 -10.79
N ASP A 94 -2.64 -5.02 -11.90
CA ASP A 94 -2.52 -5.65 -13.23
C ASP A 94 -1.09 -6.06 -13.56
N CYS A 95 -0.10 -5.74 -12.72
CA CYS A 95 1.30 -6.10 -12.95
C CYS A 95 1.45 -7.62 -13.08
N PRO A 96 1.93 -8.15 -14.23
CA PRO A 96 2.04 -9.60 -14.45
C PRO A 96 3.27 -10.22 -13.78
N LYS A 97 4.14 -9.40 -13.20
CA LYS A 97 5.43 -9.79 -12.62
C LYS A 97 5.40 -9.66 -11.10
N PRO A 98 6.32 -10.32 -10.37
CA PRO A 98 6.34 -10.31 -8.92
C PRO A 98 6.45 -8.90 -8.33
N LEU A 99 5.53 -8.58 -7.41
CA LEU A 99 5.55 -7.38 -6.57
C LEU A 99 5.77 -7.78 -5.12
N ILE A 100 6.68 -7.11 -4.46
CA ILE A 100 7.07 -7.35 -3.06
C ILE A 100 6.86 -6.06 -2.29
N ALA A 101 6.20 -6.11 -1.15
CA ALA A 101 6.21 -5.02 -0.17
C ALA A 101 7.19 -5.36 0.96
N ALA A 102 8.15 -4.48 1.22
CA ALA A 102 9.07 -4.55 2.34
C ALA A 102 8.75 -3.41 3.31
N VAL A 103 7.93 -3.73 4.32
CA VAL A 103 7.30 -2.76 5.24
C VAL A 103 8.18 -2.58 6.46
N ASN A 104 8.93 -1.48 6.51
CA ASN A 104 9.90 -1.18 7.56
C ASN A 104 9.40 -0.25 8.68
N GLY A 105 8.10 0.02 8.72
CA GLY A 105 7.47 0.88 9.72
C GLY A 105 5.95 0.92 9.57
N PRO A 106 5.25 1.86 10.21
CA PRO A 106 3.80 1.98 10.08
C PRO A 106 3.31 2.12 8.64
N ALA A 107 2.38 1.25 8.25
CA ALA A 107 1.68 1.22 6.97
C ALA A 107 0.21 1.58 7.19
N ILE A 108 -0.18 2.82 6.85
CA ILE A 108 -1.48 3.37 7.22
C ILE A 108 -2.33 3.63 5.97
N GLY A 109 -3.62 3.30 6.02
CA GLY A 109 -4.56 3.52 4.91
C GLY A 109 -4.11 2.80 3.64
N VAL A 110 -3.83 3.55 2.57
CA VAL A 110 -3.28 3.00 1.32
C VAL A 110 -1.94 2.28 1.54
N GLY A 111 -1.20 2.60 2.61
CA GLY A 111 0.02 1.87 2.98
C GLY A 111 -0.27 0.41 3.32
N LEU A 112 -1.37 0.11 4.02
CA LEU A 112 -1.84 -1.24 4.22
C LEU A 112 -2.44 -1.80 2.93
N THR A 113 -3.35 -1.06 2.28
CA THR A 113 -4.13 -1.63 1.19
C THR A 113 -3.30 -1.94 -0.05
N LEU A 114 -2.24 -1.18 -0.35
CA LEU A 114 -1.32 -1.53 -1.43
C LEU A 114 -0.63 -2.88 -1.21
N THR A 115 -0.39 -3.28 0.06
CA THR A 115 0.24 -4.58 0.35
C THR A 115 -0.64 -5.76 -0.05
N LEU A 116 -1.96 -5.59 -0.09
CA LEU A 116 -2.90 -6.62 -0.54
C LEU A 116 -2.75 -6.93 -2.05
N HIS A 117 -2.18 -6.02 -2.81
CA HIS A 117 -1.87 -6.20 -4.22
C HIS A 117 -0.44 -6.73 -4.47
N CYS A 118 0.40 -6.77 -3.44
CA CYS A 118 1.72 -7.38 -3.53
C CYS A 118 1.65 -8.91 -3.40
N ASP A 119 2.54 -9.62 -4.08
CA ASP A 119 2.57 -11.09 -4.05
C ASP A 119 3.22 -11.60 -2.77
N LEU A 120 4.18 -10.84 -2.24
CA LEU A 120 4.88 -11.13 -0.99
C LEU A 120 4.92 -9.85 -0.15
N VAL A 121 4.68 -10.00 1.14
CA VAL A 121 4.78 -8.91 2.12
C VAL A 121 5.73 -9.33 3.22
N TYR A 122 6.83 -8.60 3.35
CA TYR A 122 7.79 -8.75 4.44
C TYR A 122 7.67 -7.55 5.37
N ALA A 123 7.79 -7.75 6.66
CA ALA A 123 7.69 -6.68 7.64
C ALA A 123 8.85 -6.70 8.65
N ALA A 124 9.29 -5.51 9.05
CA ALA A 124 10.10 -5.34 10.25
C ALA A 124 9.27 -5.64 11.49
N GLN A 125 9.90 -6.05 12.58
CA GLN A 125 9.21 -6.35 13.84
C GLN A 125 8.45 -5.13 14.38
N SER A 126 9.01 -3.93 14.23
CA SER A 126 8.38 -2.66 14.63
C SER A 126 7.30 -2.16 13.68
N ALA A 127 7.14 -2.77 12.50
CA ALA A 127 6.11 -2.35 11.56
C ALA A 127 4.71 -2.59 12.10
N THR A 128 3.78 -1.74 11.67
CA THR A 128 2.37 -1.84 12.05
C THR A 128 1.48 -1.59 10.84
N PHE A 129 0.24 -2.10 10.90
CA PHE A 129 -0.71 -2.00 9.80
C PHE A 129 -2.05 -1.46 10.31
N SER A 130 -2.59 -0.43 9.67
CA SER A 130 -3.90 0.12 10.02
C SER A 130 -4.64 0.69 8.83
N ALA A 131 -5.97 0.60 8.87
CA ALA A 131 -6.87 1.14 7.86
C ALA A 131 -7.97 2.00 8.53
N PRO A 132 -7.62 3.18 9.06
CA PRO A 132 -8.53 3.99 9.89
C PRO A 132 -9.52 4.82 9.05
N PHE A 133 -10.08 4.24 7.98
CA PHE A 133 -10.98 4.94 7.06
C PHE A 133 -12.19 5.54 7.79
N VAL A 134 -12.89 4.75 8.60
CA VAL A 134 -14.07 5.18 9.33
C VAL A 134 -13.77 6.31 10.33
N LYS A 135 -12.57 6.30 10.94
CA LYS A 135 -12.12 7.42 11.81
C LYS A 135 -11.95 8.74 11.07
N LEU A 136 -11.81 8.68 9.75
CA LEU A 136 -11.73 9.85 8.87
C LEU A 136 -13.06 10.13 8.15
N GLY A 137 -14.15 9.44 8.52
CA GLY A 137 -15.41 9.56 7.80
C GLY A 137 -15.35 8.99 6.39
N LEU A 138 -14.40 8.09 6.11
CA LEU A 138 -14.18 7.45 4.82
C LEU A 138 -14.54 5.96 4.85
N VAL A 139 -14.53 5.33 3.69
CA VAL A 139 -14.76 3.90 3.49
C VAL A 139 -13.51 3.20 2.98
N PRO A 140 -13.42 1.86 3.05
CA PRO A 140 -12.34 1.09 2.42
C PRO A 140 -12.18 1.40 0.93
N GLU A 141 -10.95 1.31 0.42
CA GLU A 141 -10.56 1.55 -0.97
C GLU A 141 -9.61 0.45 -1.47
N ALA A 142 -9.18 0.50 -2.75
CA ALA A 142 -8.25 -0.45 -3.35
C ALA A 142 -8.70 -1.91 -3.28
N ALA A 143 -9.99 -2.18 -3.38
CA ALA A 143 -10.60 -3.49 -3.16
C ALA A 143 -10.32 -4.09 -1.77
N SER A 144 -9.88 -3.30 -0.80
CA SER A 144 -9.56 -3.81 0.55
C SER A 144 -10.79 -4.38 1.27
N SER A 145 -12.01 -3.93 0.94
CA SER A 145 -13.25 -4.52 1.47
C SER A 145 -13.48 -5.98 1.01
N LEU A 146 -12.78 -6.42 -0.03
CA LEU A 146 -12.74 -7.80 -0.51
C LEU A 146 -11.47 -8.51 -0.02
N LEU A 147 -10.30 -7.91 -0.28
CA LEU A 147 -9.01 -8.57 -0.11
C LEU A 147 -8.59 -8.72 1.35
N LEU A 148 -8.89 -7.75 2.22
CA LEU A 148 -8.49 -7.85 3.62
C LEU A 148 -9.25 -8.97 4.37
N PRO A 149 -10.59 -9.10 4.25
CA PRO A 149 -11.31 -10.26 4.82
C PRO A 149 -10.80 -11.61 4.32
N GLU A 150 -10.35 -11.69 3.08
CA GLU A 150 -9.77 -12.93 2.54
C GLU A 150 -8.39 -13.24 3.13
N ALA A 151 -7.58 -12.21 3.36
CA ALA A 151 -6.25 -12.38 3.92
C ALA A 151 -6.28 -12.72 5.41
N ILE A 152 -7.10 -12.04 6.22
CA ILE A 152 -7.06 -12.15 7.69
C ILE A 152 -8.34 -12.70 8.33
N GLY A 153 -9.32 -13.05 7.52
CA GLY A 153 -10.65 -13.50 7.97
C GLY A 153 -11.59 -12.32 8.26
N MET A 154 -12.91 -12.58 8.08
CA MET A 154 -13.96 -11.56 8.19
C MET A 154 -13.96 -10.85 9.55
N ALA A 155 -13.85 -11.59 10.66
CA ALA A 155 -13.94 -11.01 12.00
C ALA A 155 -12.79 -10.03 12.27
N ALA A 156 -11.56 -10.37 11.90
CA ALA A 156 -10.40 -9.51 12.08
C ALA A 156 -10.45 -8.29 11.15
N ALA A 157 -10.87 -8.46 9.90
CA ALA A 157 -11.02 -7.36 8.95
C ALA A 157 -12.10 -6.36 9.40
N MET A 158 -13.24 -6.85 9.89
CA MET A 158 -14.28 -5.97 10.45
C MET A 158 -13.78 -5.21 11.68
N ASP A 159 -13.00 -5.85 12.56
CA ASP A 159 -12.40 -5.16 13.69
C ASP A 159 -11.44 -4.05 13.24
N VAL A 160 -10.58 -4.31 12.24
CA VAL A 160 -9.69 -3.29 11.66
C VAL A 160 -10.48 -2.14 11.05
N PHE A 161 -11.51 -2.43 10.22
CA PHE A 161 -12.26 -1.37 9.54
C PHE A 161 -13.16 -0.56 10.48
N MET A 162 -13.91 -1.23 11.38
CA MET A 162 -14.89 -0.56 12.22
C MET A 162 -14.25 0.20 13.38
N THR A 163 -13.16 -0.32 13.97
CA THR A 163 -12.49 0.33 15.10
C THR A 163 -11.30 1.19 14.68
N GLY A 164 -10.79 0.96 13.47
CA GLY A 164 -9.55 1.56 12.99
C GLY A 164 -8.35 1.19 13.87
N ARG A 165 -8.37 -0.04 14.47
CA ARG A 165 -7.24 -0.50 15.29
C ARG A 165 -6.00 -0.74 14.43
N THR A 166 -4.87 -0.72 15.09
CA THR A 166 -3.58 -1.04 14.49
C THR A 166 -3.23 -2.50 14.79
N LEU A 167 -2.79 -3.23 13.77
CA LEU A 167 -2.20 -4.56 13.89
C LEU A 167 -0.69 -4.43 14.07
N THR A 168 -0.12 -5.21 14.98
CA THR A 168 1.33 -5.41 15.06
C THR A 168 1.80 -6.34 13.94
N SER A 169 3.10 -6.36 13.64
CA SER A 169 3.69 -7.32 12.70
C SER A 169 3.45 -8.77 13.11
N GLU A 170 3.47 -9.06 14.41
CA GLU A 170 3.18 -10.41 14.94
C GLU A 170 1.72 -10.82 14.68
N GLU A 171 0.77 -9.91 14.91
CA GLU A 171 -0.63 -10.15 14.57
C GLU A 171 -0.82 -10.34 13.07
N ALA A 172 -0.20 -9.47 12.25
CA ALA A 172 -0.25 -9.52 10.80
C ALA A 172 0.30 -10.85 10.25
N LEU A 173 1.41 -11.35 10.82
CA LEU A 173 1.99 -12.64 10.46
C LEU A 173 1.05 -13.80 10.85
N ARG A 174 0.54 -13.80 12.08
CA ARG A 174 -0.36 -14.85 12.57
C ARG A 174 -1.67 -14.93 11.79
N MET A 175 -2.16 -13.79 11.32
CA MET A 175 -3.40 -13.69 10.54
C MET A 175 -3.21 -13.97 9.05
N GLY A 176 -1.98 -13.98 8.55
CA GLY A 176 -1.68 -14.21 7.13
C GLY A 176 -1.67 -12.94 6.27
N LEU A 177 -1.68 -11.75 6.87
CA LEU A 177 -1.53 -10.48 6.13
C LEU A 177 -0.12 -10.33 5.55
N ILE A 178 0.91 -10.81 6.26
CA ILE A 178 2.30 -10.76 5.82
C ILE A 178 2.89 -12.16 5.72
N SER A 179 3.86 -12.32 4.83
CA SER A 179 4.51 -13.60 4.55
C SER A 179 5.62 -13.92 5.55
N ARG A 180 6.37 -12.90 6.01
CA ARG A 180 7.49 -13.04 6.94
C ARG A 180 7.69 -11.77 7.75
N MET A 181 8.24 -11.94 8.94
CA MET A 181 8.68 -10.87 9.84
C MET A 181 10.15 -11.08 10.19
N PHE A 182 10.89 -9.98 10.34
CA PHE A 182 12.30 -9.98 10.71
C PHE A 182 12.57 -8.93 11.78
N ASP A 183 13.62 -9.16 12.58
CA ASP A 183 14.13 -8.16 13.51
C ASP A 183 14.52 -6.89 12.74
N ASP A 184 14.28 -5.73 13.32
CA ASP A 184 14.49 -4.44 12.67
C ASP A 184 15.93 -4.26 12.15
N ALA A 185 16.92 -4.75 12.91
CA ALA A 185 18.34 -4.64 12.56
C ALA A 185 18.71 -5.49 11.31
N GLU A 186 17.97 -6.54 11.02
CA GLU A 186 18.23 -7.46 9.90
C GLU A 186 17.28 -7.23 8.73
N PHE A 187 16.21 -6.46 8.93
CA PHE A 187 15.07 -6.37 8.02
C PHE A 187 15.46 -6.07 6.58
N ASP A 188 16.21 -4.99 6.35
CA ASP A 188 16.57 -4.56 4.98
C ASP A 188 17.38 -5.63 4.25
N ALA A 189 18.37 -6.23 4.94
CA ALA A 189 19.20 -7.29 4.37
C ALA A 189 18.38 -8.54 4.03
N ARG A 190 17.49 -8.95 4.95
CA ARG A 190 16.65 -10.16 4.77
C ARG A 190 15.57 -9.96 3.71
N ALA A 191 14.92 -8.79 3.67
CA ALA A 191 13.94 -8.47 2.65
C ALA A 191 14.58 -8.47 1.26
N ARG A 192 15.78 -7.86 1.11
CA ARG A 192 16.53 -7.86 -0.14
C ARG A 192 16.97 -9.28 -0.55
N GLU A 193 17.50 -10.07 0.38
CA GLU A 193 17.90 -11.46 0.11
C GLU A 193 16.74 -12.26 -0.49
N LEU A 194 15.54 -12.17 0.13
CA LEU A 194 14.37 -12.89 -0.36
C LEU A 194 13.83 -12.31 -1.69
N ALA A 195 13.91 -11.00 -1.89
CA ALA A 195 13.58 -10.41 -3.19
C ALA A 195 14.51 -10.92 -4.29
N MET A 196 15.79 -11.15 -3.98
CA MET A 196 16.76 -11.75 -4.91
C MET A 196 16.47 -13.23 -5.21
N VAL A 197 15.92 -13.99 -4.24
CA VAL A 197 15.43 -15.34 -4.53
C VAL A 197 14.34 -15.32 -5.61
N VAL A 198 13.40 -14.36 -5.49
CA VAL A 198 12.33 -14.15 -6.50
C VAL A 198 12.91 -13.71 -7.84
N ALA A 199 13.82 -12.73 -7.84
CA ALA A 199 14.44 -12.20 -9.06
C ALA A 199 15.28 -13.25 -9.82
N ASN A 200 15.83 -14.24 -9.11
CA ASN A 200 16.64 -15.31 -9.70
C ASN A 200 15.82 -16.56 -10.08
N ALA A 201 14.53 -16.59 -9.77
CA ALA A 201 13.67 -17.70 -10.17
C ALA A 201 13.38 -17.72 -11.68
N ALA A 202 12.84 -18.84 -12.18
CA ALA A 202 12.47 -19.00 -13.58
C ALA A 202 11.34 -18.01 -13.96
N PRO A 203 11.60 -17.02 -14.82
CA PRO A 203 10.68 -15.87 -14.98
C PRO A 203 9.32 -16.26 -15.58
N ASN A 204 9.28 -17.17 -16.53
CA ASN A 204 8.02 -17.62 -17.12
C ASN A 204 7.17 -18.43 -16.12
N ALA A 205 7.81 -19.36 -15.39
CA ALA A 205 7.12 -20.13 -14.35
C ALA A 205 6.54 -19.21 -13.26
N MET A 206 7.30 -18.18 -12.86
CA MET A 206 6.85 -17.20 -11.86
C MET A 206 5.62 -16.41 -12.35
N ARG A 207 5.65 -15.91 -13.60
CA ARG A 207 4.51 -15.20 -14.19
C ARG A 207 3.27 -16.08 -14.30
N HIS A 208 3.44 -17.33 -14.73
CA HIS A 208 2.31 -18.27 -14.82
C HIS A 208 1.77 -18.66 -13.44
N ALA A 209 2.64 -18.89 -12.45
CA ALA A 209 2.21 -19.16 -11.08
C ALA A 209 1.39 -17.99 -10.52
N LYS A 210 1.89 -16.74 -10.66
CA LYS A 210 1.15 -15.54 -10.26
C LYS A 210 -0.21 -15.45 -10.97
N ALA A 211 -0.25 -15.62 -12.29
CA ALA A 211 -1.48 -15.54 -13.06
C ALA A 211 -2.50 -16.60 -12.64
N LEU A 212 -2.08 -17.82 -12.30
CA LEU A 212 -2.97 -18.89 -11.81
C LEU A 212 -3.52 -18.59 -10.42
N VAL A 213 -2.71 -18.07 -9.52
CA VAL A 213 -3.10 -17.77 -8.13
C VAL A 213 -3.97 -16.50 -8.05
N ARG A 214 -3.60 -15.45 -8.81
CA ARG A 214 -4.30 -14.15 -8.81
C ARG A 214 -5.31 -14.01 -9.96
N ASN A 215 -6.02 -15.07 -10.30
CA ASN A 215 -6.98 -15.12 -11.42
C ASN A 215 -8.33 -14.43 -11.10
N ARG A 216 -8.29 -13.20 -10.55
CA ARG A 216 -9.52 -12.49 -10.11
C ARG A 216 -9.50 -10.99 -10.43
N ASN A 217 -8.72 -10.56 -11.42
CA ASN A 217 -8.56 -9.14 -11.74
C ASN A 217 -9.88 -8.42 -12.06
N ALA A 218 -10.83 -9.10 -12.71
CA ALA A 218 -12.15 -8.52 -13.00
C ALA A 218 -12.93 -8.22 -11.71
N GLU A 219 -13.02 -9.18 -10.81
CA GLU A 219 -13.72 -9.02 -9.54
C GLU A 219 -13.09 -7.93 -8.65
N ILE A 220 -11.75 -7.87 -8.63
CA ILE A 220 -11.02 -6.82 -7.92
C ILE A 220 -11.33 -5.45 -8.54
N THR A 221 -11.35 -5.34 -9.87
CA THR A 221 -11.70 -4.10 -10.57
C THR A 221 -13.12 -3.66 -10.23
N ASP A 222 -14.09 -4.57 -10.28
CA ASP A 222 -15.49 -4.27 -9.96
C ASP A 222 -15.62 -3.79 -8.50
N ARG A 223 -14.87 -4.41 -7.58
CA ARG A 223 -14.84 -3.98 -6.17
C ARG A 223 -14.23 -2.59 -6.02
N MET A 224 -13.08 -2.32 -6.64
CA MET A 224 -12.48 -0.98 -6.64
C MET A 224 -13.43 0.08 -7.17
N MET A 225 -14.16 -0.20 -8.24
CA MET A 225 -15.15 0.71 -8.80
C MET A 225 -16.32 0.96 -7.81
N ALA A 226 -16.84 -0.08 -7.19
CA ALA A 226 -17.88 0.06 -6.17
C ALA A 226 -17.43 0.89 -4.97
N GLU A 227 -16.22 0.61 -4.45
CA GLU A 227 -15.62 1.37 -3.34
C GLU A 227 -15.40 2.83 -3.71
N SER A 228 -14.92 3.12 -4.94
CA SER A 228 -14.60 4.48 -5.38
C SER A 228 -15.82 5.40 -5.41
N VAL A 229 -17.00 4.89 -5.74
CA VAL A 229 -18.26 5.64 -5.70
C VAL A 229 -18.58 6.07 -4.26
N HIS A 230 -18.49 5.15 -3.31
CA HIS A 230 -18.74 5.46 -1.90
C HIS A 230 -17.66 6.38 -1.33
N PHE A 231 -16.40 6.13 -1.68
CA PHE A 231 -15.27 6.94 -1.23
C PHE A 231 -15.37 8.39 -1.70
N ALA A 232 -15.70 8.61 -2.98
CA ALA A 232 -15.91 9.95 -3.54
C ALA A 232 -17.06 10.69 -2.85
N ASN A 233 -18.15 10.01 -2.53
CA ASN A 233 -19.27 10.60 -1.80
C ASN A 233 -18.86 11.00 -0.37
N GLN A 234 -18.12 10.13 0.33
CA GLN A 234 -17.65 10.40 1.69
C GLN A 234 -16.65 11.55 1.75
N LEU A 235 -15.78 11.72 0.75
CA LEU A 235 -14.89 12.88 0.66
C LEU A 235 -15.61 14.22 0.64
N GLN A 236 -16.86 14.25 0.21
CA GLN A 236 -17.71 15.45 0.16
C GLN A 236 -18.66 15.53 1.37
N SER A 237 -18.61 14.55 2.27
CA SER A 237 -19.53 14.48 3.40
C SER A 237 -19.14 15.44 4.54
N PRO A 238 -20.09 15.88 5.35
CA PRO A 238 -19.80 16.61 6.58
C PRO A 238 -18.93 15.81 7.56
N GLU A 239 -19.05 14.47 7.58
CA GLU A 239 -18.27 13.58 8.45
C GLU A 239 -16.77 13.65 8.14
N PHE A 240 -16.40 13.64 6.87
CA PHE A 240 -15.00 13.81 6.47
C PHE A 240 -14.46 15.18 6.88
N GLY A 241 -15.25 16.25 6.64
CA GLY A 241 -14.90 17.62 7.04
C GLY A 241 -14.65 17.73 8.56
N GLU A 242 -15.55 17.17 9.37
CA GLU A 242 -15.43 17.13 10.83
C GLU A 242 -14.21 16.33 11.28
N SER A 243 -13.98 15.16 10.67
CA SER A 243 -12.82 14.30 10.99
C SER A 243 -11.49 15.01 10.73
N VAL A 244 -11.38 15.71 9.59
CA VAL A 244 -10.17 16.49 9.24
C VAL A 244 -9.99 17.66 10.21
N ALA A 245 -11.04 18.39 10.52
CA ALA A 245 -11.00 19.50 11.48
C ALA A 245 -10.58 19.03 12.87
N ALA A 246 -11.17 17.95 13.36
CA ALA A 246 -10.86 17.35 14.65
C ALA A 246 -9.39 16.87 14.72
N MET A 247 -8.90 16.25 13.64
CA MET A 247 -7.50 15.82 13.54
C MET A 247 -6.54 17.02 13.59
N MET A 248 -6.84 18.10 12.88
CA MET A 248 -6.03 19.33 12.91
C MET A 248 -6.05 20.00 14.28
N ALA A 249 -7.19 19.99 14.95
CA ALA A 249 -7.35 20.51 16.31
C ALA A 249 -6.82 19.58 17.41
N LYS A 250 -6.39 18.36 17.07
CA LYS A 250 -6.02 17.28 18.01
C LYS A 250 -7.12 17.01 19.05
N SER A 251 -8.37 17.06 18.62
CA SER A 251 -9.58 16.82 19.43
C SER A 251 -10.37 15.62 18.89
N PRO A 252 -11.23 14.99 19.68
CA PRO A 252 -12.15 13.99 19.14
C PRO A 252 -13.11 14.60 18.12
N ALA A 253 -13.40 13.89 17.02
CA ALA A 253 -14.46 14.26 16.10
C ALA A 253 -15.83 14.04 16.76
N PHE A 254 -16.78 14.90 16.46
CA PHE A 254 -18.16 14.79 16.92
C PHE A 254 -19.10 14.70 15.71
N TYR A 255 -19.76 13.56 15.60
CA TYR A 255 -20.75 13.33 14.55
C TYR A 255 -22.14 13.51 15.14
N PRO A 256 -22.95 14.45 14.62
CA PRO A 256 -24.31 14.74 15.11
C PRO A 256 -25.30 13.60 14.81
#